data_f83d7414aca0531c8118e44d71ecb072
#
_entry.id   f83d7414aca0531c8118e44d71ecb072
#
_cell.length_a   1.000
_cell.length_b   1.000
_cell.length_c   1.000
_cell.angle_alpha   90.00
_cell.angle_beta   90.00
_cell.angle_gamma   90.00
#
_symmetry.space_group_name_H-M   'P 1'
#
loop_
_entity.id
_entity.type
_entity.pdbx_description
1 polymer ?
#
loop_
_entity_poly.entity_id
_entity_poly.type
_entity_poly.pdbx_seq_one_letter_code
_entity_poly.pdbx_strand_id
1 'polypeptide(L)'
;MKRYITAILLTCSLFLTGCTTHISNGPDSAENQKKGKTVITMGIMYDDGLIQSVIDSYNSNSKDYYVELESYEAYENPCQQFLLDVSSGKAPDIIEVGMDFPASVLLEKDMLLNLDPYFEKDTEISRADLVENVVKAMESDGSLYYVCDGAGLNTLLAKTADVGEKTGWNEEELMDFLSTKPEDQKLFQLNDKAEILGKLLNGNLGQYVDWATGQCQFDSEQFKDLLLTASKGDNVVVDDVPLPAMLQDGEILFNELNNSSMMETISACDIFNEPVTAIGYPCEDREGSYFRLNHSFGICSQTKNPEGAWDFLRTFVSKEHQSKSLVEQGGFYIPTRQDVFDRMISDRQITEAYEDENGYTIEPISDSYSYGDYTLTYGPLTDEQVQIFLDIFNQTHKLDGSDTAISNIISEETEAFYQGKKDADETAKIIQNRVTTYVNESR
;
A
#
# COMPACT_ATOMS: atom_id res chain seq x y z
N MET A 1 21.38 -33.30 -50.72
CA MET A 1 20.81 -34.67 -50.80
C MET A 1 19.83 -34.83 -49.65
N LYS A 2 18.55 -34.81 -49.97
CA LYS A 2 17.49 -35.78 -49.66
C LYS A 2 17.41 -36.20 -48.16
N ARG A 3 16.38 -35.66 -47.43
CA ARG A 3 15.14 -36.37 -47.00
C ARG A 3 15.39 -37.42 -45.91
N TYR A 4 14.74 -37.34 -44.73
CA TYR A 4 13.43 -37.97 -44.46
C TYR A 4 12.77 -37.35 -43.23
N ILE A 5 11.47 -37.06 -43.42
CA ILE A 5 10.41 -36.83 -42.44
C ILE A 5 10.09 -38.17 -41.80
N THR A 6 9.90 -38.21 -40.49
CA THR A 6 9.02 -39.22 -39.89
C THR A 6 8.26 -38.61 -38.74
N ALA A 7 6.97 -38.44 -38.94
CA ALA A 7 5.96 -38.16 -37.94
C ALA A 7 5.66 -39.45 -37.19
N ILE A 8 5.54 -39.41 -35.87
CA ILE A 8 4.84 -40.43 -35.10
C ILE A 8 3.79 -39.72 -34.24
N LEU A 9 2.54 -40.04 -34.57
CA LEU A 9 1.32 -39.74 -33.82
C LEU A 9 1.10 -40.82 -32.74
N LEU A 10 0.25 -40.48 -31.80
CA LEU A 10 -0.50 -41.26 -30.80
C LEU A 10 0.28 -41.64 -29.52
N THR A 11 -0.26 -41.38 -28.36
CA THR A 11 -1.59 -41.76 -27.85
C THR A 11 -2.00 -40.99 -26.63
N CYS A 12 -3.28 -40.71 -26.52
CA CYS A 12 -4.04 -40.28 -25.36
C CYS A 12 -3.75 -41.09 -24.09
N SER A 13 -3.69 -40.42 -22.98
CA SER A 13 -4.16 -40.94 -21.71
C SER A 13 -4.84 -39.86 -20.89
N LEU A 14 -6.15 -39.96 -20.82
CA LEU A 14 -7.04 -39.31 -19.88
C LEU A 14 -6.64 -39.64 -18.44
N PHE A 15 -6.48 -38.63 -17.61
CA PHE A 15 -6.82 -38.73 -16.18
C PHE A 15 -7.36 -37.39 -15.68
N LEU A 16 -8.66 -37.38 -15.54
CA LEU A 16 -9.51 -36.98 -14.40
C LEU A 16 -9.11 -35.67 -13.71
N THR A 17 -9.73 -34.55 -14.15
CA THR A 17 -10.85 -33.88 -13.46
C THR A 17 -10.68 -33.71 -11.94
N GLY A 18 -10.03 -32.65 -11.54
CA GLY A 18 -10.38 -31.89 -10.35
C GLY A 18 -11.20 -30.70 -10.84
N CYS A 19 -12.52 -30.75 -10.69
CA CYS A 19 -13.39 -29.61 -10.94
C CYS A 19 -13.19 -28.61 -9.81
N THR A 20 -12.37 -27.61 -10.03
CA THR A 20 -12.67 -26.29 -9.50
C THR A 20 -13.64 -25.67 -10.50
N THR A 21 -14.91 -25.74 -10.16
CA THR A 21 -15.94 -24.96 -10.85
C THR A 21 -15.74 -23.50 -10.55
N HIS A 22 -14.88 -22.81 -11.31
CA HIS A 22 -15.14 -21.42 -11.63
C HIS A 22 -16.43 -21.43 -12.44
N ILE A 23 -17.55 -21.17 -11.78
CA ILE A 23 -18.78 -20.80 -12.43
C ILE A 23 -18.51 -19.40 -12.99
N SER A 24 -18.01 -19.30 -14.21
CA SER A 24 -18.14 -18.08 -14.99
C SER A 24 -19.64 -17.92 -15.24
N ASN A 25 -20.28 -17.06 -14.48
CA ASN A 25 -21.66 -16.68 -14.74
C ASN A 25 -21.70 -16.13 -16.17
N GLY A 26 -22.36 -16.83 -17.10
CA GLY A 26 -22.51 -16.33 -18.46
C GLY A 26 -23.36 -15.06 -18.48
N PRO A 27 -23.36 -14.28 -19.60
CA PRO A 27 -24.08 -13.00 -19.73
C PRO A 27 -25.53 -13.03 -19.27
N ASP A 28 -26.23 -14.15 -19.50
CA ASP A 28 -27.62 -14.34 -19.08
C ASP A 28 -27.82 -14.38 -17.55
N SER A 29 -26.82 -14.79 -16.79
CA SER A 29 -26.91 -14.84 -15.32
C SER A 29 -26.73 -13.44 -14.70
N ALA A 30 -25.81 -12.63 -15.22
CA ALA A 30 -25.57 -11.27 -14.76
C ALA A 30 -26.79 -10.36 -15.02
N GLU A 31 -27.38 -10.48 -16.23
CA GLU A 31 -28.56 -9.69 -16.59
C GLU A 31 -29.77 -10.06 -15.72
N ASN A 32 -29.91 -11.33 -15.35
CA ASN A 32 -30.96 -11.78 -14.43
C ASN A 32 -30.74 -11.30 -12.98
N GLN A 33 -29.51 -11.24 -12.51
CA GLN A 33 -29.16 -10.71 -11.17
C GLN A 33 -29.39 -9.20 -11.08
N LYS A 34 -29.17 -8.46 -12.17
CA LYS A 34 -29.34 -7.01 -12.28
C LYS A 34 -30.81 -6.58 -12.33
N LYS A 35 -31.71 -7.47 -12.74
CA LYS A 35 -33.12 -7.14 -13.03
C LYS A 35 -33.85 -6.66 -11.79
N GLY A 36 -34.30 -5.40 -11.81
CA GLY A 36 -35.09 -4.75 -10.75
C GLY A 36 -34.26 -4.16 -9.61
N LYS A 37 -32.93 -4.23 -9.71
CA LYS A 37 -32.01 -3.59 -8.76
C LYS A 37 -31.50 -2.24 -9.28
N THR A 38 -31.12 -1.36 -8.37
CA THR A 38 -30.40 -0.13 -8.71
C THR A 38 -28.94 -0.48 -8.97
N VAL A 39 -28.40 -0.03 -10.09
CA VAL A 39 -26.99 -0.23 -10.43
C VAL A 39 -26.14 0.81 -9.75
N ILE A 40 -25.08 0.35 -9.12
CA ILE A 40 -24.01 1.15 -8.50
C ILE A 40 -22.76 0.90 -9.32
N THR A 41 -22.12 1.94 -9.81
CA THR A 41 -20.86 1.83 -10.57
C THR A 41 -19.66 2.09 -9.65
N MET A 42 -18.62 1.28 -9.81
CA MET A 42 -17.38 1.38 -9.03
C MET A 42 -16.18 1.50 -9.96
N GLY A 43 -15.46 2.60 -9.87
CA GLY A 43 -14.27 2.89 -10.64
C GLY A 43 -13.01 2.47 -9.88
N ILE A 44 -12.14 1.68 -10.53
CA ILE A 44 -10.83 1.29 -9.98
C ILE A 44 -9.77 1.37 -11.06
N MET A 45 -8.49 1.43 -10.64
CA MET A 45 -7.36 1.37 -11.56
C MET A 45 -7.23 -0.03 -12.16
N TYR A 46 -7.07 -1.03 -11.31
CA TYR A 46 -6.81 -2.40 -11.73
C TYR A 46 -7.55 -3.40 -10.83
N ASP A 47 -8.16 -4.43 -11.45
CA ASP A 47 -8.79 -5.53 -10.70
C ASP A 47 -7.81 -6.71 -10.56
N ASP A 48 -7.42 -7.01 -9.35
CA ASP A 48 -6.59 -8.17 -9.00
C ASP A 48 -7.41 -9.47 -8.84
N GLY A 49 -8.71 -9.40 -9.10
CA GLY A 49 -9.67 -10.50 -8.92
C GLY A 49 -10.24 -10.61 -7.51
N LEU A 50 -9.68 -9.92 -6.51
CA LEU A 50 -10.22 -9.89 -5.15
C LEU A 50 -11.46 -8.99 -5.08
N ILE A 51 -11.37 -7.80 -5.66
CA ILE A 51 -12.49 -6.84 -5.74
C ILE A 51 -13.67 -7.46 -6.50
N GLN A 52 -13.42 -8.11 -7.65
CA GLN A 52 -14.47 -8.79 -8.40
C GLN A 52 -15.13 -9.89 -7.56
N SER A 53 -14.37 -10.63 -6.76
CA SER A 53 -14.92 -11.67 -5.86
C SER A 53 -15.85 -11.07 -4.80
N VAL A 54 -15.51 -9.90 -4.23
CA VAL A 54 -16.37 -9.17 -3.28
C VAL A 54 -17.65 -8.71 -3.97
N ILE A 55 -17.53 -8.14 -5.17
CA ILE A 55 -18.67 -7.69 -5.99
C ILE A 55 -19.60 -8.87 -6.31
N ASP A 56 -19.07 -10.00 -6.75
CA ASP A 56 -19.86 -11.19 -7.10
C ASP A 56 -20.62 -11.74 -5.88
N SER A 57 -19.96 -11.76 -4.72
CA SER A 57 -20.58 -12.17 -3.46
C SER A 57 -21.71 -11.20 -3.07
N TYR A 58 -21.43 -9.89 -3.14
CA TYR A 58 -22.45 -8.86 -2.84
C TYR A 58 -23.64 -8.95 -3.80
N ASN A 59 -23.40 -9.00 -5.11
CA ASN A 59 -24.44 -9.04 -6.14
C ASN A 59 -25.36 -10.25 -6.03
N SER A 60 -24.82 -11.38 -5.53
CA SER A 60 -25.57 -12.62 -5.29
C SER A 60 -26.50 -12.51 -4.09
N ASN A 61 -26.14 -11.71 -3.09
CA ASN A 61 -26.87 -11.59 -1.81
C ASN A 61 -27.75 -10.34 -1.70
N SER A 62 -27.34 -9.23 -2.30
CA SER A 62 -28.08 -7.96 -2.26
C SER A 62 -29.41 -8.07 -3.02
N LYS A 63 -30.47 -7.47 -2.47
CA LYS A 63 -31.81 -7.46 -3.08
C LYS A 63 -32.10 -6.21 -3.88
N ASP A 64 -31.51 -5.09 -3.47
CA ASP A 64 -31.91 -3.74 -3.93
C ASP A 64 -30.86 -3.14 -4.87
N TYR A 65 -29.59 -3.58 -4.75
CA TYR A 65 -28.47 -3.01 -5.49
C TYR A 65 -27.68 -4.06 -6.27
N TYR A 66 -27.02 -3.61 -7.32
CA TYR A 66 -26.14 -4.40 -8.16
C TYR A 66 -24.89 -3.56 -8.49
N VAL A 67 -23.70 -4.03 -8.18
CA VAL A 67 -22.44 -3.31 -8.41
C VAL A 67 -21.84 -3.73 -9.74
N GLU A 68 -21.45 -2.75 -10.56
CA GLU A 68 -20.69 -2.92 -11.81
C GLU A 68 -19.33 -2.23 -11.69
N LEU A 69 -18.29 -2.95 -12.12
CA LEU A 69 -16.92 -2.48 -12.09
C LEU A 69 -16.58 -1.73 -13.39
N GLU A 70 -15.91 -0.59 -13.27
CA GLU A 70 -15.33 0.20 -14.34
C GLU A 70 -13.81 0.31 -14.12
N SER A 71 -12.99 -0.14 -15.08
CA SER A 71 -11.53 -0.07 -14.98
C SER A 71 -11.00 1.17 -15.69
N TYR A 72 -10.06 1.85 -15.02
CA TYR A 72 -9.31 2.98 -15.57
C TYR A 72 -7.91 2.58 -16.08
N GLU A 73 -7.54 1.29 -16.04
CA GLU A 73 -6.23 0.76 -16.46
C GLU A 73 -5.81 1.17 -17.89
N ALA A 74 -6.78 1.34 -18.79
CA ALA A 74 -6.50 1.68 -20.18
C ALA A 74 -6.06 3.14 -20.39
N TYR A 75 -6.13 4.00 -19.39
CA TYR A 75 -5.82 5.41 -19.50
C TYR A 75 -4.39 5.71 -19.03
N GLU A 76 -3.67 6.56 -19.78
CA GLU A 76 -2.32 7.00 -19.42
C GLU A 76 -2.31 7.84 -18.13
N ASN A 77 -3.38 8.60 -17.89
CA ASN A 77 -3.59 9.33 -16.63
C ASN A 77 -5.01 9.04 -16.11
N PRO A 78 -5.16 8.04 -15.24
CA PRO A 78 -6.45 7.60 -14.70
C PRO A 78 -7.18 8.70 -13.93
N CYS A 79 -6.48 9.45 -13.09
CA CYS A 79 -7.06 10.54 -12.33
C CYS A 79 -7.63 11.64 -13.22
N GLN A 80 -6.89 12.04 -14.26
CA GLN A 80 -7.38 13.03 -15.21
C GLN A 80 -8.61 12.54 -15.97
N GLN A 81 -8.66 11.26 -16.37
CA GLN A 81 -9.84 10.68 -16.98
C GLN A 81 -11.04 10.70 -16.04
N PHE A 82 -10.84 10.31 -14.76
CA PHE A 82 -11.90 10.41 -13.76
C PHE A 82 -12.43 11.84 -13.61
N LEU A 83 -11.56 12.86 -13.57
CA LEU A 83 -11.98 14.26 -13.50
C LEU A 83 -12.79 14.69 -14.76
N LEU A 84 -12.47 14.16 -15.95
CA LEU A 84 -13.26 14.36 -17.15
C LEU A 84 -14.63 13.69 -17.06
N ASP A 85 -14.70 12.48 -16.49
CA ASP A 85 -15.97 11.77 -16.29
C ASP A 85 -16.86 12.50 -15.29
N VAL A 86 -16.28 13.01 -14.19
CA VAL A 86 -16.97 13.90 -13.25
C VAL A 86 -17.54 15.12 -13.97
N SER A 87 -16.72 15.81 -14.76
CA SER A 87 -17.13 17.04 -15.45
C SER A 87 -18.21 16.80 -16.51
N SER A 88 -18.26 15.61 -17.08
CA SER A 88 -19.26 15.18 -18.09
C SER A 88 -20.49 14.49 -17.48
N GLY A 89 -20.55 14.36 -16.14
CA GLY A 89 -21.65 13.68 -15.43
C GLY A 89 -21.68 12.16 -15.61
N LYS A 90 -20.50 11.56 -15.84
CA LYS A 90 -20.31 10.11 -16.04
C LYS A 90 -19.46 9.48 -14.95
N ALA A 91 -19.16 10.22 -13.87
CA ALA A 91 -18.41 9.67 -12.76
C ALA A 91 -19.07 8.41 -12.19
N PRO A 92 -18.30 7.39 -11.79
CA PRO A 92 -18.82 6.25 -11.05
C PRO A 92 -19.40 6.69 -9.71
N ASP A 93 -20.23 5.84 -9.07
CA ASP A 93 -20.80 6.11 -7.74
C ASP A 93 -19.72 5.94 -6.64
N ILE A 94 -18.78 5.02 -6.84
CA ILE A 94 -17.65 4.73 -5.92
C ILE A 94 -16.36 4.84 -6.72
N ILE A 95 -15.33 5.41 -6.13
CA ILE A 95 -13.99 5.51 -6.73
C ILE A 95 -12.93 4.95 -5.78
N GLU A 96 -11.93 4.27 -6.33
CA GLU A 96 -10.71 3.91 -5.61
C GLU A 96 -9.97 5.18 -5.16
N VAL A 97 -9.34 5.10 -3.97
CA VAL A 97 -8.52 6.19 -3.41
C VAL A 97 -7.13 5.63 -3.18
N GLY A 98 -6.12 6.18 -3.84
CA GLY A 98 -4.75 5.67 -3.76
C GLY A 98 -3.80 6.45 -4.64
N MET A 99 -2.68 5.84 -5.04
CA MET A 99 -1.62 6.52 -5.80
C MET A 99 -2.09 7.04 -7.17
N ASP A 100 -3.01 6.33 -7.83
CA ASP A 100 -3.55 6.70 -9.15
C ASP A 100 -4.76 7.63 -9.05
N PHE A 101 -5.44 7.66 -7.90
CA PHE A 101 -6.52 8.59 -7.54
C PHE A 101 -6.21 9.22 -6.19
N PRO A 102 -5.25 10.17 -6.13
CA PRO A 102 -4.75 10.70 -4.88
C PRO A 102 -5.84 11.36 -4.04
N ALA A 103 -5.91 10.99 -2.75
CA ALA A 103 -6.87 11.58 -1.81
C ALA A 103 -6.78 13.11 -1.78
N SER A 104 -5.55 13.67 -1.88
CA SER A 104 -5.31 15.11 -1.94
C SER A 104 -6.04 15.79 -3.09
N VAL A 105 -6.02 15.20 -4.29
CA VAL A 105 -6.71 15.74 -5.47
C VAL A 105 -8.23 15.60 -5.33
N LEU A 106 -8.70 14.42 -4.87
CA LEU A 106 -10.12 14.15 -4.75
C LEU A 106 -10.80 15.03 -3.69
N LEU A 107 -10.11 15.27 -2.57
CA LEU A 107 -10.62 16.11 -1.46
C LEU A 107 -10.57 17.59 -1.80
N GLU A 108 -9.49 18.09 -2.42
CA GLU A 108 -9.39 19.49 -2.83
C GLU A 108 -10.50 19.92 -3.80
N LYS A 109 -10.96 18.98 -4.62
CA LYS A 109 -12.06 19.19 -5.58
C LYS A 109 -13.45 18.82 -5.06
N ASP A 110 -13.62 18.55 -3.78
CA ASP A 110 -14.90 18.09 -3.19
C ASP A 110 -15.51 16.89 -3.95
N MET A 111 -14.67 15.96 -4.42
CA MET A 111 -15.12 14.82 -5.23
C MET A 111 -15.68 13.67 -4.39
N LEU A 112 -15.45 13.65 -3.09
CA LEU A 112 -15.89 12.59 -2.20
C LEU A 112 -16.93 13.08 -1.20
N LEU A 113 -17.86 12.20 -0.82
CA LEU A 113 -18.83 12.46 0.26
C LEU A 113 -18.17 12.22 1.62
N ASN A 114 -18.54 13.04 2.60
CA ASN A 114 -18.26 12.76 4.01
C ASN A 114 -19.03 11.49 4.44
N LEU A 115 -18.30 10.49 4.96
CA LEU A 115 -18.85 9.20 5.36
C LEU A 115 -19.36 9.16 6.81
N ASP A 116 -19.01 10.13 7.66
CA ASP A 116 -19.43 10.14 9.07
C ASP A 116 -20.96 10.04 9.24
N PRO A 117 -21.81 10.75 8.45
CA PRO A 117 -23.27 10.61 8.56
C PRO A 117 -23.80 9.21 8.20
N TYR A 118 -23.05 8.43 7.41
CA TYR A 118 -23.39 7.06 7.08
C TYR A 118 -23.03 6.11 8.22
N PHE A 119 -21.84 6.26 8.82
CA PHE A 119 -21.48 5.54 10.04
C PHE A 119 -22.44 5.81 11.20
N GLU A 120 -22.89 7.06 11.38
CA GLU A 120 -23.86 7.43 12.44
C GLU A 120 -25.23 6.76 12.27
N LYS A 121 -25.67 6.51 11.05
CA LYS A 121 -26.95 5.86 10.75
C LYS A 121 -26.87 4.34 10.70
N ASP A 122 -25.65 3.80 10.47
CA ASP A 122 -25.44 2.36 10.38
C ASP A 122 -25.64 1.70 11.74
N THR A 123 -26.36 0.58 11.77
CA THR A 123 -26.69 -0.15 13.01
C THR A 123 -25.72 -1.30 13.30
N GLU A 124 -24.85 -1.65 12.35
CA GLU A 124 -23.96 -2.81 12.42
C GLU A 124 -22.49 -2.40 12.48
N ILE A 125 -22.16 -1.24 11.92
CA ILE A 125 -20.79 -0.73 11.82
C ILE A 125 -20.74 0.71 12.30
N SER A 126 -19.86 1.00 13.25
CA SER A 126 -19.58 2.35 13.72
C SER A 126 -18.12 2.70 13.44
N ARG A 127 -17.80 3.99 13.34
CA ARG A 127 -16.43 4.47 13.23
C ARG A 127 -15.53 4.01 14.38
N ALA A 128 -16.12 3.84 15.58
CA ALA A 128 -15.40 3.37 16.76
C ALA A 128 -15.01 1.87 16.71
N ASP A 129 -15.56 1.12 15.74
CA ASP A 129 -15.14 -0.26 15.49
C ASP A 129 -13.81 -0.35 14.70
N LEU A 130 -13.34 0.77 14.17
CA LEU A 130 -12.13 0.83 13.35
C LEU A 130 -10.89 1.16 14.20
N VAL A 131 -9.72 0.76 13.73
CA VAL A 131 -8.43 0.99 14.38
C VAL A 131 -8.11 2.49 14.38
N GLU A 132 -7.98 3.07 15.57
CA GLU A 132 -7.98 4.52 15.80
C GLU A 132 -6.84 5.25 15.05
N ASN A 133 -5.60 4.76 15.06
CA ASN A 133 -4.47 5.44 14.43
C ASN A 133 -4.57 5.39 12.90
N VAL A 134 -5.09 4.31 12.31
CA VAL A 134 -5.36 4.23 10.86
C VAL A 134 -6.48 5.19 10.48
N VAL A 135 -7.57 5.23 11.27
CA VAL A 135 -8.68 6.19 11.06
C VAL A 135 -8.17 7.62 11.11
N LYS A 136 -7.37 7.98 12.12
CA LYS A 136 -6.78 9.32 12.25
C LYS A 136 -5.89 9.70 11.07
N ALA A 137 -5.13 8.73 10.55
CA ALA A 137 -4.31 8.95 9.37
C ALA A 137 -5.16 9.23 8.10
N MET A 138 -6.38 8.69 8.04
CA MET A 138 -7.32 8.86 6.92
C MET A 138 -8.19 10.10 7.02
N GLU A 139 -8.24 10.76 8.19
CA GLU A 139 -9.09 11.94 8.41
C GLU A 139 -8.61 13.15 7.60
N SER A 140 -9.56 13.87 7.04
CA SER A 140 -9.39 15.24 6.58
C SER A 140 -10.35 16.14 7.35
N ASP A 141 -9.81 17.14 8.04
CA ASP A 141 -10.57 18.04 8.93
C ASP A 141 -11.45 17.30 9.96
N GLY A 142 -10.98 16.15 10.46
CA GLY A 142 -11.65 15.33 11.44
C GLY A 142 -12.79 14.44 10.88
N SER A 143 -12.98 14.40 9.57
CA SER A 143 -13.99 13.59 8.88
C SER A 143 -13.36 12.51 8.01
N LEU A 144 -14.09 11.39 7.82
CA LEU A 144 -13.74 10.32 6.89
C LEU A 144 -14.46 10.50 5.55
N TYR A 145 -13.72 10.33 4.45
CA TYR A 145 -14.23 10.43 3.09
C TYR A 145 -14.06 9.12 2.30
N TYR A 146 -13.31 8.17 2.82
CA TYR A 146 -13.10 6.85 2.25
C TYR A 146 -12.85 5.84 3.37
N VAL A 147 -12.96 4.56 3.04
CA VAL A 147 -12.68 3.42 3.93
C VAL A 147 -11.71 2.47 3.24
N CYS A 148 -11.09 1.58 4.02
CA CYS A 148 -10.22 0.52 3.52
C CYS A 148 -10.40 -0.76 4.31
N ASP A 149 -10.03 -1.89 3.73
CA ASP A 149 -10.10 -3.19 4.42
C ASP A 149 -8.81 -3.62 5.09
N GLY A 150 -7.71 -2.97 4.76
CA GLY A 150 -6.41 -3.27 5.34
C GLY A 150 -5.41 -2.13 5.20
N ALA A 151 -4.32 -2.24 5.93
CA ALA A 151 -3.18 -1.34 5.87
C ALA A 151 -1.87 -2.12 5.94
N GLY A 152 -0.82 -1.58 5.37
CA GLY A 152 0.55 -2.08 5.54
C GLY A 152 1.46 -0.99 6.10
N LEU A 153 2.45 -1.39 6.88
CA LEU A 153 3.45 -0.49 7.45
C LEU A 153 4.56 -0.19 6.46
N ASN A 154 4.97 1.06 6.42
CA ASN A 154 6.11 1.55 5.64
C ASN A 154 7.00 2.39 6.54
N THR A 155 8.27 1.99 6.64
CA THR A 155 9.28 2.70 7.45
C THR A 155 10.69 2.23 7.09
N LEU A 156 11.70 2.97 7.50
CA LEU A 156 13.09 2.51 7.49
C LEU A 156 13.49 1.98 8.87
N LEU A 157 14.07 0.78 8.86
CA LEU A 157 14.66 0.14 10.02
C LEU A 157 16.18 0.32 9.99
N ALA A 158 16.78 0.67 11.11
CA ALA A 158 18.23 0.77 11.28
C ALA A 158 18.67 0.20 12.63
N LYS A 159 19.94 -0.16 12.77
CA LYS A 159 20.50 -0.55 14.07
C LYS A 159 20.36 0.59 15.08
N THR A 160 19.82 0.31 16.26
CA THR A 160 19.74 1.31 17.34
C THR A 160 21.12 1.86 17.71
N ALA A 161 22.16 1.04 17.59
CA ALA A 161 23.55 1.47 17.82
C ALA A 161 24.01 2.59 16.86
N ASP A 162 23.43 2.65 15.65
CA ASP A 162 23.78 3.65 14.63
C ASP A 162 22.95 4.93 14.75
N VAL A 163 21.63 4.81 14.95
CA VAL A 163 20.69 5.95 14.88
C VAL A 163 20.16 6.40 16.25
N GLY A 164 20.42 5.61 17.32
CA GLY A 164 19.83 5.83 18.64
C GLY A 164 18.39 5.30 18.74
N GLU A 165 17.73 5.60 19.87
CA GLU A 165 16.35 5.19 20.17
C GLU A 165 15.29 6.20 19.65
N LYS A 166 15.71 7.32 19.06
CA LYS A 166 14.76 8.32 18.54
C LYS A 166 14.05 7.78 17.30
N THR A 167 12.76 8.00 17.23
CA THR A 167 11.96 7.69 16.06
C THR A 167 11.78 8.96 15.22
N GLY A 168 12.22 8.89 13.98
CA GLY A 168 12.11 10.00 13.03
C GLY A 168 13.31 10.94 12.98
N TRP A 169 13.54 11.45 11.79
CA TRP A 169 14.57 12.44 11.42
C TRP A 169 14.12 13.27 10.22
N ASN A 170 14.80 14.39 10.00
CA ASN A 170 14.64 15.15 8.77
C ASN A 170 15.85 14.92 7.83
N GLU A 171 15.82 15.56 6.66
CA GLU A 171 16.86 15.40 5.65
C GLU A 171 18.23 15.88 6.14
N GLU A 172 18.29 16.98 6.92
CA GLU A 172 19.54 17.49 7.49
C GLU A 172 20.17 16.45 8.45
N GLU A 173 19.36 15.87 9.33
CA GLU A 173 19.82 14.83 10.26
C GLU A 173 20.25 13.53 9.53
N LEU A 174 19.60 13.17 8.42
CA LEU A 174 20.06 12.09 7.56
C LEU A 174 21.42 12.43 6.94
N MET A 175 21.61 13.63 6.38
CA MET A 175 22.89 14.05 5.79
C MET A 175 24.01 14.08 6.83
N ASP A 176 23.74 14.60 8.03
CA ASP A 176 24.67 14.59 9.15
C ASP A 176 25.08 13.15 9.51
N PHE A 177 24.10 12.24 9.62
CA PHE A 177 24.37 10.81 9.86
C PHE A 177 25.22 10.19 8.76
N LEU A 178 24.88 10.39 7.48
CA LEU A 178 25.64 9.86 6.35
C LEU A 178 27.07 10.42 6.27
N SER A 179 27.28 11.65 6.72
CA SER A 179 28.61 12.26 6.78
C SER A 179 29.57 11.53 7.74
N THR A 180 29.05 10.78 8.69
CA THR A 180 29.84 9.95 9.64
C THR A 180 30.20 8.59 9.08
N LYS A 181 29.65 8.18 7.94
CA LYS A 181 29.83 6.88 7.33
C LYS A 181 30.89 6.93 6.22
N PRO A 182 31.47 5.79 5.82
CA PRO A 182 32.33 5.72 4.65
C PRO A 182 31.65 6.27 3.38
N GLU A 183 32.45 6.86 2.47
CA GLU A 183 31.92 7.45 1.23
C GLU A 183 31.22 6.41 0.32
N ASP A 184 31.67 5.16 0.35
CA ASP A 184 31.16 4.00 -0.38
C ASP A 184 30.13 3.17 0.40
N GLN A 185 29.63 3.70 1.52
CA GLN A 185 28.61 3.05 2.33
C GLN A 185 27.32 2.86 1.53
N LYS A 186 26.86 1.62 1.42
CA LYS A 186 25.56 1.32 0.80
C LYS A 186 24.42 1.61 1.78
N LEU A 187 23.33 2.14 1.23
CA LEU A 187 22.14 2.44 2.05
C LEU A 187 21.20 1.23 2.14
N PHE A 188 20.98 0.54 1.01
CA PHE A 188 20.03 -0.56 0.85
C PHE A 188 20.67 -1.74 0.11
N GLN A 189 20.05 -2.91 0.16
CA GLN A 189 20.47 -4.09 -0.58
C GLN A 189 20.47 -3.83 -2.10
N LEU A 190 19.37 -3.25 -2.61
CA LEU A 190 19.34 -2.72 -3.97
C LEU A 190 19.80 -1.26 -3.91
N ASN A 191 21.05 -1.03 -4.30
CA ASN A 191 21.70 0.28 -4.19
C ASN A 191 21.73 1.03 -5.54
N ASP A 192 20.69 0.80 -6.37
CA ASP A 192 20.48 1.54 -7.62
C ASP A 192 20.08 2.98 -7.33
N LYS A 193 20.51 3.92 -8.18
CA LYS A 193 20.30 5.37 -7.97
C LYS A 193 18.83 5.74 -7.93
N ALA A 194 18.01 5.20 -8.83
CA ALA A 194 16.58 5.48 -8.87
C ALA A 194 15.87 4.87 -7.67
N GLU A 195 16.25 3.65 -7.27
CA GLU A 195 15.74 2.98 -6.08
C GLU A 195 16.06 3.75 -4.79
N ILE A 196 17.31 4.23 -4.64
CA ILE A 196 17.68 5.03 -3.46
C ILE A 196 16.81 6.29 -3.39
N LEU A 197 16.68 7.03 -4.50
CA LEU A 197 15.86 8.25 -4.50
C LEU A 197 14.39 7.92 -4.21
N GLY A 198 13.85 6.91 -4.87
CA GLY A 198 12.47 6.45 -4.64
C GLY A 198 12.23 6.12 -3.17
N LYS A 199 13.12 5.34 -2.55
CA LYS A 199 13.05 4.99 -1.13
C LYS A 199 13.16 6.21 -0.21
N LEU A 200 14.07 7.15 -0.47
CA LEU A 200 14.22 8.36 0.34
C LEU A 200 13.04 9.34 0.20
N LEU A 201 12.32 9.32 -0.92
CA LEU A 201 11.12 10.12 -1.14
C LEU A 201 9.83 9.41 -0.73
N ASN A 202 9.92 8.10 -0.46
CA ASN A 202 8.76 7.28 -0.17
C ASN A 202 7.99 7.82 1.05
N GLY A 203 6.65 7.96 0.91
CA GLY A 203 5.80 8.55 1.94
C GLY A 203 5.97 10.06 2.19
N ASN A 204 7.03 10.69 1.68
CA ASN A 204 7.36 12.09 1.96
C ASN A 204 7.13 13.03 0.78
N LEU A 205 6.64 12.51 -0.33
CA LEU A 205 6.42 13.31 -1.53
C LEU A 205 5.50 14.51 -1.25
N GLY A 206 4.52 14.33 -0.34
CA GLY A 206 3.58 15.35 0.08
C GLY A 206 4.22 16.56 0.77
N GLN A 207 5.42 16.46 1.36
CA GLN A 207 6.11 17.64 1.94
C GLN A 207 6.61 18.62 0.89
N TYR A 208 6.82 18.17 -0.36
CA TYR A 208 7.26 19.00 -1.46
C TYR A 208 6.11 19.64 -2.24
N VAL A 209 4.85 19.33 -1.90
CA VAL A 209 3.65 19.81 -2.61
C VAL A 209 2.61 20.32 -1.63
N ASP A 210 2.29 21.60 -1.71
CA ASP A 210 1.12 22.19 -1.06
C ASP A 210 -0.03 22.22 -2.06
N TRP A 211 -0.92 21.26 -1.99
CA TRP A 211 -2.08 21.15 -2.87
C TRP A 211 -3.05 22.32 -2.72
N ALA A 212 -3.20 22.89 -1.51
CA ALA A 212 -4.11 24.01 -1.26
C ALA A 212 -3.65 25.29 -1.95
N THR A 213 -2.34 25.56 -1.98
CA THR A 213 -1.76 26.76 -2.62
C THR A 213 -1.21 26.51 -4.01
N GLY A 214 -0.94 25.24 -4.39
CA GLY A 214 -0.26 24.86 -5.63
C GLY A 214 1.24 25.13 -5.62
N GLN A 215 1.82 25.39 -4.44
CA GLN A 215 3.26 25.60 -4.30
C GLN A 215 3.99 24.27 -4.22
N CYS A 216 5.14 24.19 -4.89
CA CYS A 216 6.03 23.04 -4.86
C CYS A 216 7.43 23.47 -4.43
N GLN A 217 8.23 22.53 -3.89
CA GLN A 217 9.56 22.79 -3.32
C GLN A 217 10.62 21.78 -3.80
N PHE A 218 10.51 21.30 -5.04
CA PHE A 218 11.49 20.38 -5.64
C PHE A 218 12.81 21.02 -6.05
N ASP A 219 12.93 22.36 -6.00
CA ASP A 219 14.19 23.07 -6.21
C ASP A 219 14.89 23.49 -4.90
N SER A 220 14.42 22.96 -3.76
CA SER A 220 15.01 23.16 -2.44
C SER A 220 16.39 22.49 -2.32
N GLU A 221 17.23 22.97 -1.39
CA GLU A 221 18.53 22.32 -1.09
C GLU A 221 18.31 20.89 -0.56
N GLN A 222 17.28 20.66 0.26
CA GLN A 222 16.93 19.36 0.79
C GLN A 222 16.68 18.33 -0.32
N PHE A 223 15.87 18.67 -1.33
CA PHE A 223 15.63 17.77 -2.46
C PHE A 223 16.90 17.52 -3.29
N LYS A 224 17.73 18.53 -3.49
CA LYS A 224 19.02 18.38 -4.18
C LYS A 224 19.99 17.47 -3.43
N ASP A 225 20.01 17.54 -2.10
CA ASP A 225 20.83 16.67 -1.28
C ASP A 225 20.38 15.19 -1.40
N LEU A 226 19.07 14.95 -1.50
CA LEU A 226 18.55 13.61 -1.80
C LEU A 226 18.96 13.14 -3.21
N LEU A 227 18.89 13.99 -4.24
CA LEU A 227 19.38 13.68 -5.58
C LEU A 227 20.87 13.31 -5.58
N LEU A 228 21.69 14.11 -4.89
CA LEU A 228 23.14 13.89 -4.78
C LEU A 228 23.44 12.59 -4.00
N THR A 229 22.70 12.31 -2.95
CA THR A 229 22.82 11.07 -2.17
C THR A 229 22.49 9.86 -3.04
N ALA A 230 21.37 9.90 -3.75
CA ALA A 230 20.96 8.84 -4.66
C ALA A 230 21.97 8.62 -5.79
N SER A 231 22.64 9.69 -6.29
CA SER A 231 23.64 9.61 -7.36
C SER A 231 24.88 8.78 -7.00
N LYS A 232 25.12 8.50 -5.70
CA LYS A 232 26.21 7.64 -5.21
C LYS A 232 25.91 6.15 -5.37
N GLY A 233 24.69 5.77 -5.71
CA GLY A 233 24.30 4.39 -6.00
C GLY A 233 25.14 3.80 -7.13
N ASP A 234 25.43 2.52 -7.05
CA ASP A 234 26.38 1.81 -7.91
C ASP A 234 25.76 0.91 -8.98
N ASN A 235 24.43 0.78 -8.99
CA ASN A 235 23.66 -0.14 -9.85
C ASN A 235 24.10 -1.61 -9.73
N VAL A 236 24.72 -1.97 -8.61
CA VAL A 236 25.16 -3.35 -8.36
C VAL A 236 24.08 -4.05 -7.54
N VAL A 237 23.44 -5.03 -8.16
CA VAL A 237 22.61 -5.99 -7.43
C VAL A 237 23.55 -7.02 -6.81
N VAL A 238 23.59 -7.11 -5.49
CA VAL A 238 24.36 -8.13 -4.77
C VAL A 238 23.43 -9.34 -4.54
N ASP A 239 23.30 -10.18 -5.56
CA ASP A 239 22.43 -11.37 -5.50
C ASP A 239 22.96 -12.50 -4.61
N ASP A 240 24.29 -12.52 -4.35
CA ASP A 240 24.95 -13.66 -3.69
C ASP A 240 25.04 -13.54 -2.16
N VAL A 241 24.74 -12.37 -1.57
CA VAL A 241 24.81 -12.17 -0.11
C VAL A 241 23.43 -11.99 0.46
N PRO A 242 22.99 -12.84 1.41
CA PRO A 242 21.68 -12.69 2.06
C PRO A 242 21.53 -11.35 2.79
N LEU A 243 20.38 -10.72 2.66
CA LEU A 243 20.05 -9.45 3.33
C LEU A 243 20.44 -9.44 4.83
N PRO A 244 20.14 -10.48 5.64
CA PRO A 244 20.55 -10.51 7.04
C PRO A 244 22.04 -10.34 7.26
N ALA A 245 22.90 -10.98 6.44
CA ALA A 245 24.35 -10.86 6.57
C ALA A 245 24.82 -9.43 6.27
N MET A 246 24.29 -8.80 5.21
CA MET A 246 24.62 -7.42 4.86
C MET A 246 24.27 -6.42 5.97
N LEU A 247 23.10 -6.60 6.61
CA LEU A 247 22.67 -5.78 7.75
C LEU A 247 23.55 -6.01 8.97
N GLN A 248 23.76 -7.27 9.35
CA GLN A 248 24.55 -7.64 10.54
C GLN A 248 26.02 -7.18 10.44
N ASP A 249 26.62 -7.32 9.26
CA ASP A 249 28.00 -6.89 9.01
C ASP A 249 28.14 -5.36 8.76
N GLY A 250 27.01 -4.63 8.66
CA GLY A 250 26.98 -3.19 8.39
C GLY A 250 27.36 -2.80 6.97
N GLU A 251 27.27 -3.74 6.01
CA GLU A 251 27.48 -3.45 4.59
C GLU A 251 26.41 -2.51 4.06
N ILE A 252 25.16 -2.66 4.56
CA ILE A 252 24.05 -1.75 4.29
C ILE A 252 23.52 -1.16 5.60
N LEU A 253 22.92 0.04 5.53
CA LEU A 253 22.47 0.77 6.71
C LEU A 253 21.02 0.48 7.07
N PHE A 254 20.15 0.32 6.05
CA PHE A 254 18.71 0.30 6.24
C PHE A 254 18.08 -0.97 5.69
N ASN A 255 17.08 -1.46 6.41
CA ASN A 255 16.06 -2.36 5.90
C ASN A 255 14.74 -1.59 5.77
N GLU A 256 14.06 -1.72 4.65
CA GLU A 256 12.80 -1.04 4.39
C GLU A 256 11.63 -1.98 4.67
N LEU A 257 10.68 -1.53 5.50
CA LEU A 257 9.34 -2.08 5.50
C LEU A 257 8.55 -1.41 4.38
N ASN A 258 7.97 -2.20 3.49
CA ASN A 258 7.18 -1.72 2.37
C ASN A 258 5.85 -2.47 2.32
N ASN A 259 4.78 -1.79 2.70
CA ASN A 259 3.44 -2.36 2.80
C ASN A 259 3.37 -3.64 3.65
N SER A 260 4.09 -3.62 4.78
CA SER A 260 4.39 -4.82 5.57
C SER A 260 3.28 -5.15 6.57
N SER A 261 2.98 -6.44 6.68
CA SER A 261 2.12 -7.03 7.70
C SER A 261 2.82 -7.10 9.07
N MET A 262 2.10 -7.56 10.09
CA MET A 262 2.66 -7.79 11.41
C MET A 262 3.86 -8.74 11.39
N MET A 263 3.74 -9.88 10.72
CA MET A 263 4.80 -10.89 10.71
C MET A 263 6.02 -10.46 9.89
N GLU A 264 5.79 -9.77 8.77
CA GLU A 264 6.89 -9.18 7.99
C GLU A 264 7.62 -8.10 8.77
N THR A 265 6.91 -7.28 9.54
CA THR A 265 7.51 -6.28 10.43
C THR A 265 8.41 -6.94 11.49
N ILE A 266 7.91 -7.97 12.18
CA ILE A 266 8.68 -8.71 13.19
C ILE A 266 9.91 -9.36 12.55
N SER A 267 9.74 -10.07 11.44
CA SER A 267 10.85 -10.75 10.77
C SER A 267 11.91 -9.76 10.24
N ALA A 268 11.49 -8.61 9.74
CA ALA A 268 12.39 -7.56 9.26
C ALA A 268 13.21 -6.90 10.38
N CYS A 269 12.71 -6.90 11.61
CA CYS A 269 13.47 -6.50 12.78
C CYS A 269 14.44 -7.61 13.23
N ASP A 270 13.97 -8.85 13.29
CA ASP A 270 14.76 -9.99 13.82
C ASP A 270 15.99 -10.31 12.96
N ILE A 271 15.98 -10.03 11.65
CA ILE A 271 17.16 -10.29 10.79
C ILE A 271 18.38 -9.46 11.13
N PHE A 272 18.25 -8.37 11.87
CA PHE A 272 19.40 -7.58 12.34
C PHE A 272 20.19 -8.32 13.44
N ASN A 273 19.54 -9.23 14.19
CA ASN A 273 20.11 -9.94 15.34
C ASN A 273 20.69 -9.00 16.43
N GLU A 274 20.17 -7.79 16.52
CA GLU A 274 20.49 -6.75 17.49
C GLU A 274 19.34 -5.74 17.59
N PRO A 275 19.30 -4.84 18.59
CA PRO A 275 18.25 -3.84 18.72
C PRO A 275 18.11 -2.95 17.48
N VAL A 276 16.86 -2.75 17.07
CA VAL A 276 16.47 -2.00 15.86
C VAL A 276 15.59 -0.82 16.24
N THR A 277 15.78 0.29 15.57
CA THR A 277 14.92 1.46 15.62
C THR A 277 14.21 1.63 14.29
N ALA A 278 12.89 1.78 14.32
CA ALA A 278 12.11 2.23 13.17
C ALA A 278 12.29 3.76 13.06
N ILE A 279 13.35 4.16 12.36
CA ILE A 279 13.73 5.57 12.24
C ILE A 279 12.84 6.34 11.26
N GLY A 280 12.19 5.65 10.33
CA GLY A 280 11.37 6.25 9.31
C GLY A 280 12.14 6.89 8.16
N TYR A 281 11.41 7.30 7.14
CA TYR A 281 11.97 8.09 6.04
C TYR A 281 12.25 9.52 6.50
N PRO A 282 13.25 10.22 5.92
CA PRO A 282 13.56 11.58 6.32
C PRO A 282 12.41 12.53 5.95
N CYS A 283 11.87 13.27 6.91
CA CYS A 283 10.82 14.27 6.67
C CYS A 283 10.88 15.40 7.70
N GLU A 284 10.40 16.59 7.32
CA GLU A 284 10.56 17.81 8.13
C GLU A 284 9.92 17.67 9.53
N ASP A 285 8.77 17.02 9.63
CA ASP A 285 8.07 16.80 10.90
C ASP A 285 8.57 15.59 11.70
N ARG A 286 9.53 14.83 11.15
CA ARG A 286 10.10 13.60 11.75
C ARG A 286 9.10 12.47 11.99
N GLU A 287 7.99 12.45 11.26
CA GLU A 287 7.01 11.38 11.27
C GLU A 287 7.11 10.55 9.98
N GLY A 288 8.28 9.96 9.74
CA GLY A 288 8.62 9.30 8.48
C GLY A 288 8.08 7.88 8.32
N SER A 289 7.26 7.37 9.25
CA SER A 289 6.55 6.10 9.09
C SER A 289 5.13 6.38 8.62
N TYR A 290 4.58 5.54 7.71
CA TYR A 290 3.25 5.76 7.19
C TYR A 290 2.53 4.44 6.88
N PHE A 291 1.20 4.51 6.79
CA PHE A 291 0.37 3.43 6.30
C PHE A 291 0.16 3.55 4.80
N ARG A 292 0.25 2.43 4.09
CA ARG A 292 -0.33 2.26 2.76
C ARG A 292 -1.62 1.48 2.92
N LEU A 293 -2.70 2.01 2.38
CA LEU A 293 -4.00 1.37 2.47
C LEU A 293 -4.16 0.30 1.40
N ASN A 294 -4.84 -0.79 1.77
CA ASN A 294 -5.32 -1.80 0.85
C ASN A 294 -6.78 -1.53 0.53
N HIS A 295 -7.20 -1.74 -0.71
CA HIS A 295 -8.60 -1.61 -1.16
C HIS A 295 -9.32 -0.44 -0.51
N SER A 296 -8.87 0.77 -0.79
CA SER A 296 -9.47 1.98 -0.23
C SER A 296 -10.40 2.66 -1.23
N PHE A 297 -11.61 3.03 -0.79
CA PHE A 297 -12.67 3.53 -1.64
C PHE A 297 -13.48 4.63 -0.99
N GLY A 298 -13.89 5.61 -1.82
CA GLY A 298 -14.77 6.70 -1.44
C GLY A 298 -16.02 6.77 -2.29
N ILE A 299 -17.05 7.40 -1.80
CA ILE A 299 -18.29 7.65 -2.53
C ILE A 299 -18.17 8.98 -3.27
N CYS A 300 -18.38 8.97 -4.58
CA CYS A 300 -18.32 10.19 -5.38
C CYS A 300 -19.42 11.17 -4.99
N SER A 301 -19.07 12.45 -4.82
CA SER A 301 -20.01 13.49 -4.37
C SER A 301 -21.17 13.74 -5.35
N GLN A 302 -21.01 13.38 -6.63
CA GLN A 302 -22.03 13.53 -7.68
C GLN A 302 -22.94 12.31 -7.86
N THR A 303 -22.74 11.25 -7.05
CA THR A 303 -23.60 10.07 -7.12
C THR A 303 -25.08 10.41 -6.89
N LYS A 304 -25.97 9.71 -7.58
CA LYS A 304 -27.41 9.78 -7.35
C LYS A 304 -27.91 8.69 -6.41
N ASN A 305 -27.03 7.76 -6.04
CA ASN A 305 -27.33 6.57 -5.28
C ASN A 305 -26.42 6.42 -4.03
N PRO A 306 -26.26 7.46 -3.20
CA PRO A 306 -25.29 7.44 -2.11
C PRO A 306 -25.58 6.34 -1.07
N GLU A 307 -26.85 6.03 -0.81
CA GLU A 307 -27.24 4.96 0.12
C GLU A 307 -26.87 3.57 -0.44
N GLY A 308 -27.00 3.36 -1.75
CA GLY A 308 -26.59 2.11 -2.40
C GLY A 308 -25.07 1.98 -2.47
N ALA A 309 -24.36 3.09 -2.69
CA ALA A 309 -22.91 3.12 -2.64
C ALA A 309 -22.40 2.77 -1.24
N TRP A 310 -23.00 3.33 -0.19
CA TRP A 310 -22.66 2.99 1.20
C TRP A 310 -22.97 1.52 1.53
N ASP A 311 -24.13 1.01 1.11
CA ASP A 311 -24.53 -0.38 1.37
C ASP A 311 -23.49 -1.39 0.85
N PHE A 312 -22.86 -1.09 -0.29
CA PHE A 312 -21.75 -1.88 -0.80
C PHE A 312 -20.44 -1.55 -0.08
N LEU A 313 -20.08 -0.27 0.05
CA LEU A 313 -18.80 0.18 0.58
C LEU A 313 -18.54 -0.31 2.01
N ARG A 314 -19.58 -0.35 2.85
CA ARG A 314 -19.53 -0.85 4.23
C ARG A 314 -19.05 -2.31 4.33
N THR A 315 -19.15 -3.08 3.23
CA THR A 315 -18.66 -4.47 3.17
C THR A 315 -17.19 -4.53 3.51
N PHE A 316 -16.36 -3.60 3.03
CA PHE A 316 -14.91 -3.59 3.24
C PHE A 316 -14.50 -3.37 4.70
N VAL A 317 -15.34 -2.71 5.49
CA VAL A 317 -15.12 -2.50 6.94
C VAL A 317 -15.99 -3.42 7.80
N SER A 318 -16.61 -4.45 7.21
CA SER A 318 -17.35 -5.45 7.95
C SER A 318 -16.43 -6.47 8.61
N LYS A 319 -16.86 -7.00 9.77
CA LYS A 319 -16.12 -8.08 10.45
C LYS A 319 -15.99 -9.34 9.58
N GLU A 320 -17.06 -9.67 8.85
CA GLU A 320 -17.08 -10.86 7.99
C GLU A 320 -16.00 -10.77 6.89
N HIS A 321 -15.97 -9.64 6.16
CA HIS A 321 -15.02 -9.43 5.08
C HIS A 321 -13.58 -9.43 5.61
N GLN A 322 -13.26 -8.62 6.61
CA GLN A 322 -11.88 -8.52 7.11
C GLN A 322 -11.40 -9.81 7.80
N SER A 323 -12.28 -10.53 8.52
CA SER A 323 -11.92 -11.83 9.08
C SER A 323 -11.64 -12.87 7.99
N LYS A 324 -12.42 -12.86 6.90
CA LYS A 324 -12.20 -13.74 5.75
C LYS A 324 -10.91 -13.39 5.03
N SER A 325 -10.68 -12.11 4.75
CA SER A 325 -9.47 -11.60 4.12
C SER A 325 -8.22 -11.95 4.94
N LEU A 326 -8.25 -11.76 6.26
CA LEU A 326 -7.15 -12.14 7.16
C LEU A 326 -6.77 -13.62 7.05
N VAL A 327 -7.76 -14.51 6.97
CA VAL A 327 -7.52 -15.97 6.89
C VAL A 327 -7.12 -16.39 5.48
N GLU A 328 -7.85 -15.95 4.44
CA GLU A 328 -7.64 -16.39 3.05
C GLU A 328 -6.38 -15.79 2.43
N GLN A 329 -6.02 -14.57 2.80
CA GLN A 329 -4.81 -13.87 2.31
C GLN A 329 -3.59 -14.11 3.22
N GLY A 330 -3.69 -14.97 4.23
CA GLY A 330 -2.56 -15.31 5.09
C GLY A 330 -2.04 -14.15 5.94
N GLY A 331 -2.84 -13.11 6.16
CA GLY A 331 -2.46 -11.96 6.98
C GLY A 331 -1.43 -11.02 6.32
N PHE A 332 -1.46 -10.89 4.98
CA PHE A 332 -0.59 -9.96 4.25
C PHE A 332 -0.84 -8.48 4.57
N TYR A 333 -2.03 -8.15 5.09
CA TYR A 333 -2.39 -6.80 5.50
C TYR A 333 -2.82 -6.78 6.96
N ILE A 334 -2.64 -5.63 7.59
CA ILE A 334 -3.12 -5.35 8.94
C ILE A 334 -4.59 -4.96 8.81
N PRO A 335 -5.53 -5.69 9.45
CA PRO A 335 -6.93 -5.33 9.43
C PRO A 335 -7.17 -3.93 10.01
N THR A 336 -8.12 -3.20 9.43
CA THR A 336 -8.48 -1.85 9.92
C THR A 336 -9.67 -1.86 10.86
N ARG A 337 -10.25 -3.04 11.14
CA ARG A 337 -11.27 -3.23 12.14
C ARG A 337 -10.66 -3.74 13.45
N GLN A 338 -10.97 -3.06 14.57
CA GLN A 338 -10.29 -3.30 15.87
C GLN A 338 -10.46 -4.74 16.37
N ASP A 339 -11.66 -5.31 16.32
CA ASP A 339 -11.91 -6.67 16.80
C ASP A 339 -11.21 -7.75 15.95
N VAL A 340 -10.99 -7.49 14.65
CA VAL A 340 -10.22 -8.37 13.76
C VAL A 340 -8.71 -8.17 13.97
N PHE A 341 -8.26 -6.95 14.20
CA PHE A 341 -6.89 -6.62 14.55
C PHE A 341 -6.46 -7.30 15.87
N ASP A 342 -7.29 -7.20 16.91
CA ASP A 342 -7.04 -7.85 18.19
C ASP A 342 -6.97 -9.38 18.03
N ARG A 343 -7.86 -9.94 17.20
CA ARG A 343 -7.85 -11.35 16.87
C ARG A 343 -6.57 -11.76 16.11
N MET A 344 -6.12 -10.98 15.13
CA MET A 344 -4.88 -11.23 14.41
C MET A 344 -3.70 -11.42 15.37
N ILE A 345 -3.61 -10.58 16.41
CA ILE A 345 -2.56 -10.67 17.42
C ILE A 345 -2.74 -11.91 18.29
N SER A 346 -3.95 -12.11 18.81
CA SER A 346 -4.24 -13.23 19.73
C SER A 346 -4.04 -14.60 19.08
N ASP A 347 -4.45 -14.77 17.83
CA ASP A 347 -4.29 -16.03 17.09
C ASP A 347 -2.80 -16.40 16.92
N ARG A 348 -1.91 -15.40 16.82
CA ARG A 348 -0.46 -15.59 16.73
C ARG A 348 0.22 -15.96 18.05
N GLN A 349 -0.46 -15.80 19.18
CA GLN A 349 0.07 -16.12 20.51
C GLN A 349 -0.44 -17.47 21.07
N ILE A 350 -1.29 -18.18 20.32
CA ILE A 350 -1.85 -19.48 20.74
C ILE A 350 -0.72 -20.51 20.82
N THR A 351 -0.55 -21.11 22.01
CA THR A 351 0.49 -22.13 22.27
C THR A 351 -0.05 -23.57 22.22
N GLU A 352 -1.35 -23.76 22.42
CA GLU A 352 -2.02 -25.05 22.41
C GLU A 352 -3.32 -24.95 21.63
N ALA A 353 -3.63 -25.99 20.85
CA ALA A 353 -4.89 -26.04 20.10
C ALA A 353 -6.10 -25.99 21.05
N TYR A 354 -7.15 -25.27 20.63
CA TYR A 354 -8.41 -25.20 21.37
C TYR A 354 -9.60 -25.24 20.40
N GLU A 355 -10.77 -25.59 20.91
CA GLU A 355 -12.02 -25.47 20.15
C GLU A 355 -12.67 -24.10 20.41
N ASP A 356 -13.02 -23.40 19.34
CA ASP A 356 -13.76 -22.14 19.44
C ASP A 356 -15.25 -22.39 19.78
N GLU A 357 -16.02 -21.32 19.98
CA GLU A 357 -17.46 -21.38 20.30
C GLU A 357 -18.31 -22.04 19.22
N ASN A 358 -17.81 -22.18 18.00
CA ASN A 358 -18.45 -22.81 16.85
C ASN A 358 -18.01 -24.28 16.66
N GLY A 359 -17.09 -24.78 17.51
CA GLY A 359 -16.56 -26.14 17.47
C GLY A 359 -15.44 -26.33 16.42
N TYR A 360 -14.82 -25.25 15.94
CA TYR A 360 -13.63 -25.33 15.09
C TYR A 360 -12.37 -25.41 15.95
N THR A 361 -11.48 -26.32 15.60
CA THR A 361 -10.17 -26.42 16.23
C THR A 361 -9.27 -25.32 15.67
N ILE A 362 -8.78 -24.46 16.55
CA ILE A 362 -7.79 -23.43 16.24
C ILE A 362 -6.42 -23.97 16.68
N GLU A 363 -5.51 -24.09 15.72
CA GLU A 363 -4.16 -24.64 15.93
C GLU A 363 -3.15 -23.49 16.08
N PRO A 364 -2.05 -23.72 16.83
CA PRO A 364 -0.91 -22.78 16.84
C PRO A 364 -0.36 -22.55 15.44
N ILE A 365 -0.15 -21.28 15.09
CA ILE A 365 0.37 -20.89 13.77
C ILE A 365 1.90 -20.99 13.79
N SER A 366 2.48 -21.52 12.71
CA SER A 366 3.91 -21.55 12.48
C SER A 366 4.22 -21.01 11.10
N ASP A 367 5.09 -20.00 11.02
CA ASP A 367 5.52 -19.36 9.77
C ASP A 367 7.04 -19.40 9.60
N SER A 368 7.47 -19.29 8.36
CA SER A 368 8.89 -19.20 8.01
C SER A 368 9.12 -18.12 6.98
N TYR A 369 10.11 -17.28 7.24
CA TYR A 369 10.56 -16.20 6.38
C TYR A 369 11.98 -16.48 5.90
N SER A 370 12.18 -16.55 4.59
CA SER A 370 13.47 -16.89 3.98
C SER A 370 14.08 -15.71 3.24
N TYR A 371 15.34 -15.46 3.52
CA TYR A 371 16.18 -14.42 2.91
C TYR A 371 17.39 -15.12 2.26
N GLY A 372 17.21 -15.66 1.06
CA GLY A 372 18.18 -16.57 0.47
C GLY A 372 18.31 -17.87 1.30
N ASP A 373 19.53 -18.18 1.72
CA ASP A 373 19.84 -19.35 2.56
C ASP A 373 19.53 -19.14 4.06
N TYR A 374 19.20 -17.92 4.47
CA TYR A 374 18.85 -17.59 5.84
C TYR A 374 17.35 -17.71 6.05
N THR A 375 16.93 -18.49 7.06
CA THR A 375 15.50 -18.69 7.36
C THR A 375 15.21 -18.47 8.84
N LEU A 376 14.24 -17.61 9.11
CA LEU A 376 13.62 -17.45 10.42
C LEU A 376 12.37 -18.32 10.48
N THR A 377 12.16 -19.04 11.57
CA THR A 377 10.94 -19.83 11.81
C THR A 377 10.32 -19.36 13.13
N TYR A 378 9.04 -19.02 13.04
CA TYR A 378 8.25 -18.56 14.17
C TYR A 378 7.22 -19.62 14.56
N GLY A 379 7.13 -19.92 15.84
CA GLY A 379 5.95 -20.54 16.44
C GLY A 379 5.03 -19.46 16.99
N PRO A 380 4.29 -19.75 18.08
CA PRO A 380 3.52 -18.76 18.79
C PRO A 380 4.39 -17.57 19.23
N LEU A 381 3.92 -16.36 18.92
CA LEU A 381 4.66 -15.13 19.24
C LEU A 381 4.68 -14.88 20.74
N THR A 382 5.81 -14.38 21.23
CA THR A 382 5.93 -13.87 22.58
C THR A 382 5.36 -12.45 22.70
N ASP A 383 5.03 -12.01 23.92
CA ASP A 383 4.59 -10.63 24.17
C ASP A 383 5.63 -9.60 23.71
N GLU A 384 6.91 -9.92 23.82
CA GLU A 384 8.01 -9.06 23.38
C GLU A 384 8.03 -8.87 21.86
N GLN A 385 7.80 -9.93 21.09
CA GLN A 385 7.71 -9.85 19.61
C GLN A 385 6.48 -9.06 19.17
N VAL A 386 5.34 -9.30 19.81
CA VAL A 386 4.12 -8.50 19.55
C VAL A 386 4.36 -7.03 19.87
N GLN A 387 5.07 -6.73 20.97
CA GLN A 387 5.34 -5.36 21.37
C GLN A 387 6.22 -4.61 20.35
N ILE A 388 7.21 -5.28 19.73
CA ILE A 388 8.01 -4.69 18.64
C ILE A 388 7.10 -4.18 17.50
N PHE A 389 6.16 -5.02 17.08
CA PHE A 389 5.18 -4.62 16.05
C PHE A 389 4.30 -3.47 16.51
N LEU A 390 3.73 -3.56 17.73
CA LEU A 390 2.84 -2.54 18.28
C LEU A 390 3.53 -1.19 18.46
N ASP A 391 4.81 -1.17 18.84
CA ASP A 391 5.57 0.07 19.00
C ASP A 391 5.69 0.80 17.66
N ILE A 392 6.01 0.09 16.58
CA ILE A 392 6.09 0.66 15.23
C ILE A 392 4.70 1.08 14.74
N PHE A 393 3.70 0.21 14.90
CA PHE A 393 2.33 0.45 14.46
C PHE A 393 1.72 1.67 15.16
N ASN A 394 1.87 1.79 16.48
CA ASN A 394 1.31 2.88 17.26
C ASN A 394 2.01 4.23 17.05
N GLN A 395 3.24 4.22 16.54
CA GLN A 395 3.98 5.45 16.18
C GLN A 395 3.65 5.94 14.77
N THR A 396 2.95 5.14 13.98
CA THR A 396 2.59 5.48 12.61
C THR A 396 1.26 6.22 12.58
N HIS A 397 1.26 7.46 12.07
CA HIS A 397 0.09 8.37 12.10
C HIS A 397 -0.23 9.00 10.75
N LYS A 398 0.49 8.65 9.69
CA LYS A 398 0.35 9.22 8.34
C LYS A 398 -0.06 8.17 7.33
N LEU A 399 -0.58 8.64 6.22
CA LEU A 399 -0.75 7.85 5.00
C LEU A 399 0.36 8.11 4.00
N ASP A 400 0.51 7.17 3.08
CA ASP A 400 1.30 7.34 1.87
C ASP A 400 0.79 8.58 1.09
N GLY A 401 1.67 9.57 0.92
CA GLY A 401 1.41 10.77 0.13
C GLY A 401 1.86 10.66 -1.31
N SER A 402 2.12 9.45 -1.80
CA SER A 402 2.60 9.21 -3.17
C SER A 402 1.55 9.59 -4.21
N ASP A 403 2.05 10.11 -5.34
CA ASP A 403 1.29 10.46 -6.53
C ASP A 403 2.03 9.90 -7.74
N THR A 404 1.37 9.03 -8.49
CA THR A 404 1.98 8.34 -9.65
C THR A 404 2.47 9.31 -10.71
N ALA A 405 1.74 10.40 -10.98
CA ALA A 405 2.15 11.38 -12.00
C ALA A 405 3.40 12.17 -11.56
N ILE A 406 3.49 12.55 -10.28
CA ILE A 406 4.69 13.22 -9.73
C ILE A 406 5.87 12.26 -9.73
N SER A 407 5.69 11.02 -9.31
CA SER A 407 6.73 9.99 -9.31
C SER A 407 7.28 9.73 -10.73
N ASN A 408 6.41 9.69 -11.73
CA ASN A 408 6.81 9.57 -13.14
C ASN A 408 7.63 10.77 -13.61
N ILE A 409 7.21 12.00 -13.27
CA ILE A 409 7.98 13.22 -13.61
C ILE A 409 9.39 13.16 -13.00
N ILE A 410 9.51 12.77 -11.74
CA ILE A 410 10.81 12.64 -11.06
C ILE A 410 11.67 11.59 -11.74
N SER A 411 11.12 10.40 -12.02
CA SER A 411 11.83 9.31 -12.66
C SER A 411 12.37 9.69 -14.05
N GLU A 412 11.53 10.32 -14.89
CA GLU A 412 11.93 10.77 -16.23
C GLU A 412 13.08 11.79 -16.20
N GLU A 413 13.03 12.78 -15.31
CA GLU A 413 14.02 13.86 -15.29
C GLU A 413 15.33 13.44 -14.63
N THR A 414 15.29 12.51 -13.66
CA THR A 414 16.48 12.00 -12.98
C THR A 414 17.32 11.07 -13.85
N GLU A 415 16.77 10.46 -14.90
CA GLU A 415 17.55 9.61 -15.82
C GLU A 415 18.73 10.36 -16.43
N ALA A 416 18.53 11.59 -16.93
CA ALA A 416 19.58 12.42 -17.52
C ALA A 416 20.63 12.86 -16.48
N PHE A 417 20.21 13.10 -15.24
CA PHE A 417 21.10 13.40 -14.12
C PHE A 417 22.01 12.21 -13.77
N TYR A 418 21.45 11.00 -13.64
CA TYR A 418 22.22 9.79 -13.34
C TYR A 418 23.20 9.41 -14.44
N GLN A 419 22.92 9.83 -15.68
CA GLN A 419 23.84 9.69 -16.82
C GLN A 419 24.89 10.80 -16.90
N GLY A 420 24.89 11.77 -15.97
CA GLY A 420 25.83 12.91 -15.95
C GLY A 420 25.61 13.94 -17.06
N LYS A 421 24.43 13.95 -17.67
CA LYS A 421 24.04 14.90 -18.73
C LYS A 421 23.46 16.22 -18.20
N LYS A 422 22.96 16.21 -16.98
CA LYS A 422 22.45 17.36 -16.23
C LYS A 422 23.06 17.36 -14.83
N ASP A 423 23.15 18.50 -14.21
CA ASP A 423 23.50 18.59 -12.78
C ASP A 423 22.24 18.56 -11.89
N ALA A 424 22.44 18.53 -10.56
CA ALA A 424 21.34 18.47 -9.60
C ALA A 424 20.47 19.73 -9.63
N ASP A 425 21.08 20.92 -9.80
CA ASP A 425 20.33 22.18 -9.86
C ASP A 425 19.42 22.27 -11.09
N GLU A 426 19.93 21.86 -12.26
CA GLU A 426 19.14 21.84 -13.50
C GLU A 426 17.99 20.82 -13.38
N THR A 427 18.29 19.62 -12.87
CA THR A 427 17.30 18.54 -12.71
C THR A 427 16.19 18.96 -11.72
N ALA A 428 16.55 19.43 -10.54
CA ALA A 428 15.62 19.89 -9.52
C ALA A 428 14.70 21.01 -10.05
N LYS A 429 15.26 21.97 -10.80
CA LYS A 429 14.50 23.06 -11.40
C LYS A 429 13.51 22.59 -12.48
N ILE A 430 13.86 21.59 -13.28
CA ILE A 430 12.95 21.03 -14.28
C ILE A 430 11.82 20.26 -13.59
N ILE A 431 12.14 19.44 -12.60
CA ILE A 431 11.13 18.72 -11.79
C ILE A 431 10.18 19.73 -11.14
N GLN A 432 10.72 20.77 -10.48
CA GLN A 432 9.94 21.86 -9.88
C GLN A 432 8.93 22.44 -10.87
N ASN A 433 9.36 22.79 -12.07
CA ASN A 433 8.49 23.41 -13.06
C ASN A 433 7.41 22.46 -13.58
N ARG A 434 7.77 21.21 -13.86
CA ARG A 434 6.83 20.19 -14.36
C ARG A 434 5.80 19.82 -13.30
N VAL A 435 6.23 19.57 -12.06
CA VAL A 435 5.32 19.23 -10.96
C VAL A 435 4.41 20.42 -10.63
N THR A 436 4.95 21.67 -10.57
CA THR A 436 4.13 22.86 -10.35
C THR A 436 3.05 23.00 -11.43
N THR A 437 3.37 22.70 -12.70
CA THR A 437 2.38 22.74 -13.78
C THR A 437 1.29 21.68 -13.56
N TYR A 438 1.68 20.44 -13.30
CA TYR A 438 0.76 19.34 -13.03
C TYR A 438 -0.17 19.64 -11.84
N VAL A 439 0.39 20.08 -10.71
CA VAL A 439 -0.39 20.41 -9.50
C VAL A 439 -1.39 21.52 -9.79
N ASN A 440 -1.00 22.59 -10.50
CA ASN A 440 -1.91 23.70 -10.83
C ASN A 440 -2.99 23.34 -11.88
N GLU A 441 -2.74 22.37 -12.74
CA GLU A 441 -3.74 21.83 -13.67
C GLU A 441 -4.70 20.85 -12.98
N SER A 442 -4.24 20.20 -11.92
CA SER A 442 -5.01 19.20 -11.16
C SER A 442 -5.85 19.79 -10.02
N ARG A 443 -5.69 21.08 -9.69
CA ARG A 443 -6.43 21.82 -8.64
C ARG A 443 -7.76 22.39 -9.09
#